data_69006d779f54482ad1e3b3b8da3ac0fa
#
_entry.id   69006d779f54482ad1e3b3b8da3ac0fa
#
_cell.length_a   1.000
_cell.length_b   1.000
_cell.length_c   1.000
_cell.angle_alpha   90.00
_cell.angle_beta   90.00
_cell.angle_gamma   90.00
#
_symmetry.space_group_name_H-M   'P 1'
#
loop_
_entity.id
_entity.type
_entity.pdbx_description
1 polymer ?
#
loop_
_entity_poly.entity_id
_entity_poly.type
_entity_poly.pdbx_seq_one_letter_code
_entity_poly.pdbx_strand_id
1 'polypeptide(L)'
;MIQRMSTLFVRTLREDPADAEVPSHNLLVRAGYVRRIAPGIFSWLPLGYQVFRNVEAIVREEMNQAGFQEVHFPALLPREAYETTGRWTEYGDNLFRLKDRKGNDYLLGPTHEEMFTQMVKGEFSSYRDLPLWIYQIQTKYRDEARPRAGILRGREFVMKDSYSFDVDDAGLEFSYNRHRDAYVSTFKRMKVDYVIVSAMAGAMGGSRSEEFLANSPFGEDTYVRCDCGFAANVEALHIQLASFAPRINLETELPASHAEQTPETPTIASLVNLSNDRADLARADRLWNAADTLKNILLIVTNADGSEEPLAIGLPGDREIDTRRLEAALYPRVARPFEEADFAAHPALIK
;
A
#
# COMPACT_ATOMS: atom_id res chain seq x y z
N MET A 1 -31.15 -24.43 -9.68
CA MET A 1 -31.12 -25.79 -9.03
C MET A 1 -31.48 -25.62 -7.56
N ILE A 2 -32.37 -26.46 -7.00
CA ILE A 2 -32.70 -26.40 -5.58
C ILE A 2 -31.61 -27.11 -4.79
N GLN A 3 -30.98 -26.40 -3.86
CA GLN A 3 -30.02 -26.98 -2.91
C GLN A 3 -30.74 -27.37 -1.61
N ARG A 4 -30.54 -28.59 -1.18
CA ARG A 4 -31.14 -29.11 0.07
C ARG A 4 -30.08 -29.17 1.15
N MET A 5 -30.32 -28.54 2.29
CA MET A 5 -29.42 -28.55 3.44
C MET A 5 -29.06 -29.95 3.93
N SER A 6 -29.97 -30.90 3.78
CA SER A 6 -29.73 -32.30 4.17
C SER A 6 -28.68 -33.04 3.35
N THR A 7 -28.39 -32.57 2.13
CA THR A 7 -27.40 -33.15 1.21
C THR A 7 -26.23 -32.22 0.87
N LEU A 8 -26.34 -30.98 1.30
CA LEU A 8 -25.28 -29.98 1.04
C LEU A 8 -24.05 -30.24 1.92
N PHE A 9 -22.86 -30.21 1.32
CA PHE A 9 -21.60 -30.26 2.06
C PHE A 9 -21.38 -28.95 2.82
N VAL A 10 -22.02 -28.85 3.98
CA VAL A 10 -21.91 -27.71 4.89
C VAL A 10 -21.86 -28.21 6.33
N ARG A 11 -20.92 -27.64 7.10
CA ARG A 11 -20.82 -27.85 8.54
C ARG A 11 -20.68 -26.50 9.21
N THR A 12 -21.65 -26.13 10.01
CA THR A 12 -21.58 -24.92 10.83
C THR A 12 -20.87 -25.20 12.15
N LEU A 13 -20.23 -24.18 12.71
CA LEU A 13 -19.57 -24.23 14.02
C LEU A 13 -20.36 -23.40 15.03
N ARG A 14 -20.44 -23.86 16.28
CA ARG A 14 -21.07 -23.11 17.37
C ARG A 14 -20.13 -22.06 17.94
N GLU A 15 -18.87 -22.43 18.09
CA GLU A 15 -17.84 -21.61 18.71
C GLU A 15 -17.07 -20.82 17.64
N ASP A 16 -16.52 -19.72 18.06
CA ASP A 16 -15.67 -18.89 17.25
C ASP A 16 -14.31 -19.57 17.02
N PRO A 17 -13.77 -19.53 15.81
CA PRO A 17 -12.40 -20.01 15.56
C PRO A 17 -11.42 -19.20 16.40
N ALA A 18 -10.45 -19.87 17.01
CA ALA A 18 -9.46 -19.22 17.88
C ALA A 18 -8.56 -18.19 17.16
N ASP A 19 -8.48 -18.27 15.85
CA ASP A 19 -7.68 -17.40 14.99
C ASP A 19 -8.51 -16.32 14.26
N ALA A 20 -9.82 -16.21 14.58
CA ALA A 20 -10.70 -15.23 13.93
C ALA A 20 -10.69 -13.89 14.69
N GLU A 21 -9.88 -12.96 14.23
CA GLU A 21 -9.74 -11.62 14.83
C GLU A 21 -10.85 -10.64 14.42
N VAL A 22 -11.49 -10.85 13.25
CA VAL A 22 -12.50 -9.95 12.71
C VAL A 22 -13.84 -10.66 12.50
N PRO A 23 -14.99 -9.95 12.62
CA PRO A 23 -16.31 -10.55 12.51
C PRO A 23 -16.56 -11.28 11.19
N SER A 24 -16.05 -10.75 10.06
CA SER A 24 -16.22 -11.39 8.74
C SER A 24 -15.54 -12.76 8.68
N HIS A 25 -14.31 -12.88 9.20
CA HIS A 25 -13.59 -14.16 9.27
C HIS A 25 -14.38 -15.17 10.14
N ASN A 26 -14.79 -14.72 11.32
CA ASN A 26 -15.57 -15.53 12.25
C ASN A 26 -16.84 -16.07 11.59
N LEU A 27 -17.66 -15.19 11.01
CA LEU A 27 -18.92 -15.57 10.39
C LEU A 27 -18.73 -16.51 9.19
N LEU A 28 -17.77 -16.26 8.32
CA LEU A 28 -17.49 -17.10 7.16
C LEU A 28 -17.08 -18.52 7.54
N VAL A 29 -16.26 -18.67 8.57
CA VAL A 29 -15.85 -19.99 9.06
C VAL A 29 -17.00 -20.68 9.78
N ARG A 30 -17.71 -19.98 10.68
CA ARG A 30 -18.86 -20.56 11.43
C ARG A 30 -20.00 -20.97 10.53
N ALA A 31 -20.32 -20.17 9.54
CA ALA A 31 -21.39 -20.49 8.58
C ALA A 31 -21.01 -21.58 7.57
N GLY A 32 -19.78 -22.05 7.58
CA GLY A 32 -19.33 -23.09 6.66
C GLY A 32 -19.14 -22.59 5.22
N TYR A 33 -18.71 -21.35 5.04
CA TYR A 33 -18.38 -20.76 3.74
C TYR A 33 -16.94 -21.03 3.34
N VAL A 34 -16.04 -20.98 4.32
CA VAL A 34 -14.60 -21.23 4.11
C VAL A 34 -14.03 -22.14 5.20
N ARG A 35 -12.90 -22.78 4.88
CA ARG A 35 -12.05 -23.48 5.86
C ARG A 35 -10.60 -23.12 5.65
N ARG A 36 -9.92 -22.84 6.74
CA ARG A 36 -8.48 -22.57 6.74
C ARG A 36 -7.70 -23.88 6.48
N ILE A 37 -6.80 -23.85 5.51
CA ILE A 37 -5.85 -24.93 5.21
C ILE A 37 -4.52 -24.61 5.87
N ALA A 38 -4.05 -23.36 5.72
CA ALA A 38 -2.84 -22.84 6.33
C ALA A 38 -3.01 -21.32 6.57
N PRO A 39 -2.10 -20.63 7.27
CA PRO A 39 -2.15 -19.19 7.40
C PRO A 39 -2.26 -18.49 6.05
N GLY A 40 -3.34 -17.73 5.83
CA GLY A 40 -3.60 -17.02 4.57
C GLY A 40 -4.02 -17.88 3.39
N ILE A 41 -4.34 -19.19 3.61
CA ILE A 41 -4.78 -20.12 2.57
C ILE A 41 -6.10 -20.76 3.01
N PHE A 42 -7.14 -20.61 2.17
CA PHE A 42 -8.49 -21.05 2.51
C PHE A 42 -9.12 -21.89 1.40
N SER A 43 -9.86 -22.92 1.80
CA SER A 43 -10.77 -23.63 0.90
C SER A 43 -12.15 -22.98 0.95
N TRP A 44 -12.77 -22.83 -0.20
CA TRP A 44 -14.14 -22.39 -0.35
C TRP A 44 -15.09 -23.60 -0.33
N LEU A 45 -16.06 -23.59 0.58
CA LEU A 45 -17.10 -24.60 0.63
C LEU A 45 -18.27 -24.20 -0.29
N PRO A 46 -19.24 -25.10 -0.59
CA PRO A 46 -20.23 -24.88 -1.65
C PRO A 46 -20.94 -23.53 -1.59
N LEU A 47 -21.42 -23.11 -0.41
CA LEU A 47 -22.12 -21.81 -0.26
C LEU A 47 -21.15 -20.62 -0.45
N GLY A 48 -19.98 -20.69 0.15
CA GLY A 48 -18.96 -19.65 -0.02
C GLY A 48 -18.51 -19.55 -1.47
N TYR A 49 -18.27 -20.68 -2.13
CA TYR A 49 -17.89 -20.70 -3.53
C TYR A 49 -19.00 -20.17 -4.46
N GLN A 50 -20.25 -20.40 -4.12
CA GLN A 50 -21.36 -19.80 -4.87
C GLN A 50 -21.36 -18.27 -4.76
N VAL A 51 -21.12 -17.71 -3.57
CA VAL A 51 -20.98 -16.25 -3.40
C VAL A 51 -19.79 -15.73 -4.20
N PHE A 52 -18.64 -16.41 -4.09
CA PHE A 52 -17.45 -16.08 -4.87
C PHE A 52 -17.75 -16.00 -6.38
N ARG A 53 -18.40 -17.04 -6.93
CA ARG A 53 -18.79 -17.08 -8.34
C ARG A 53 -19.78 -15.98 -8.74
N ASN A 54 -20.68 -15.59 -7.85
CA ASN A 54 -21.60 -14.49 -8.11
C ASN A 54 -20.87 -13.15 -8.17
N VAL A 55 -19.91 -12.92 -7.28
CA VAL A 55 -19.04 -11.72 -7.31
C VAL A 55 -18.22 -11.71 -8.60
N GLU A 56 -17.57 -12.82 -8.92
CA GLU A 56 -16.81 -13.00 -10.16
C GLU A 56 -17.64 -12.69 -11.42
N ALA A 57 -18.89 -13.19 -11.45
CA ALA A 57 -19.81 -12.96 -12.56
C ALA A 57 -20.16 -11.47 -12.72
N ILE A 58 -20.44 -10.76 -11.61
CA ILE A 58 -20.73 -9.33 -11.63
C ILE A 58 -19.51 -8.55 -12.20
N VAL A 59 -18.31 -8.85 -11.70
CA VAL A 59 -17.07 -8.20 -12.19
C VAL A 59 -16.89 -8.45 -13.68
N ARG A 60 -17.03 -9.71 -14.13
CA ARG A 60 -16.88 -10.08 -15.54
C ARG A 60 -17.87 -9.36 -16.44
N GLU A 61 -19.15 -9.31 -16.05
CA GLU A 61 -20.19 -8.66 -16.80
C GLU A 61 -19.93 -7.16 -16.97
N GLU A 62 -19.54 -6.45 -15.89
CA GLU A 62 -19.24 -5.03 -15.96
C GLU A 62 -17.99 -4.72 -16.80
N MET A 63 -16.95 -5.55 -16.70
CA MET A 63 -15.77 -5.40 -17.56
C MET A 63 -16.11 -5.62 -19.05
N ASN A 64 -16.87 -6.66 -19.36
CA ASN A 64 -17.31 -6.93 -20.73
C ASN A 64 -18.21 -5.82 -21.28
N GLN A 65 -19.16 -5.28 -20.48
CA GLN A 65 -20.02 -4.16 -20.86
C GLN A 65 -19.22 -2.89 -21.11
N ALA A 66 -18.14 -2.69 -20.36
CA ALA A 66 -17.22 -1.57 -20.58
C ALA A 66 -16.30 -1.77 -21.82
N GLY A 67 -16.39 -2.90 -22.51
CA GLY A 67 -15.66 -3.20 -23.74
C GLY A 67 -14.29 -3.84 -23.55
N PHE A 68 -13.98 -4.31 -22.36
CA PHE A 68 -12.74 -5.05 -22.08
C PHE A 68 -12.86 -6.51 -22.52
N GLN A 69 -11.74 -7.10 -22.98
CA GLN A 69 -11.66 -8.48 -23.46
C GLN A 69 -11.00 -9.36 -22.41
N GLU A 70 -11.64 -10.48 -22.08
CA GLU A 70 -11.10 -11.42 -21.10
C GLU A 70 -10.01 -12.30 -21.73
N VAL A 71 -8.87 -12.39 -21.06
CA VAL A 71 -7.78 -13.32 -21.35
C VAL A 71 -7.47 -14.12 -20.09
N HIS A 72 -6.61 -15.13 -20.19
CA HIS A 72 -6.19 -15.92 -19.04
C HIS A 72 -4.73 -16.32 -19.17
N PHE A 73 -3.88 -15.80 -18.30
CA PHE A 73 -2.47 -16.10 -18.23
C PHE A 73 -2.16 -17.22 -17.23
N PRO A 74 -1.06 -17.94 -17.36
CA PRO A 74 -0.62 -18.90 -16.36
C PRO A 74 -0.25 -18.19 -15.05
N ALA A 75 -0.40 -18.90 -13.93
CA ALA A 75 0.05 -18.40 -12.61
C ALA A 75 1.53 -18.68 -12.36
N LEU A 76 2.10 -19.71 -13.02
CA LEU A 76 3.51 -20.03 -12.98
C LEU A 76 4.24 -19.23 -14.07
N LEU A 77 5.10 -18.32 -13.65
CA LEU A 77 5.73 -17.33 -14.52
C LEU A 77 7.25 -17.49 -14.54
N PRO A 78 7.90 -17.20 -15.67
CA PRO A 78 9.35 -17.21 -15.78
C PRO A 78 9.95 -15.98 -15.09
N ARG A 79 11.16 -16.14 -14.52
CA ARG A 79 11.90 -15.10 -13.82
C ARG A 79 12.25 -13.91 -14.71
N GLU A 80 12.61 -14.15 -15.97
CA GLU A 80 13.19 -13.17 -16.88
C GLU A 80 12.30 -11.93 -17.07
N ALA A 81 10.98 -12.11 -17.08
CA ALA A 81 10.03 -11.01 -17.21
C ALA A 81 10.12 -10.04 -16.03
N TYR A 82 10.22 -10.58 -14.82
CA TYR A 82 10.31 -9.81 -13.58
C TYR A 82 11.70 -9.22 -13.34
N GLU A 83 12.75 -9.82 -13.88
CA GLU A 83 14.09 -9.21 -13.89
C GLU A 83 14.12 -7.96 -14.77
N THR A 84 13.49 -8.03 -15.95
CA THR A 84 13.44 -6.90 -16.87
C THR A 84 12.83 -5.64 -16.25
N THR A 85 11.86 -5.79 -15.34
CA THR A 85 11.21 -4.68 -14.63
C THR A 85 11.86 -4.36 -13.26
N GLY A 86 12.86 -5.13 -12.83
CA GLY A 86 13.47 -5.02 -11.50
C GLY A 86 12.66 -5.67 -10.39
N ARG A 87 11.41 -6.05 -10.66
CA ARG A 87 10.47 -6.57 -9.66
C ARG A 87 10.88 -7.91 -9.06
N TRP A 88 11.71 -8.69 -9.72
CA TRP A 88 12.30 -9.90 -9.14
C TRP A 88 13.01 -9.61 -7.81
N THR A 89 13.64 -8.44 -7.69
CA THR A 89 14.33 -7.99 -6.47
C THR A 89 13.44 -7.12 -5.60
N GLU A 90 12.71 -6.16 -6.18
CA GLU A 90 11.89 -5.19 -5.43
C GLU A 90 10.75 -5.82 -4.61
N TYR A 91 10.15 -6.91 -5.09
CA TYR A 91 9.13 -7.64 -4.31
C TYR A 91 9.70 -8.34 -3.06
N GLY A 92 11.03 -8.47 -2.96
CA GLY A 92 11.68 -9.07 -1.80
C GLY A 92 11.12 -10.44 -1.45
N ASP A 93 10.87 -10.68 -0.18
CA ASP A 93 10.36 -11.95 0.34
C ASP A 93 8.86 -12.18 0.08
N ASN A 94 8.13 -11.16 -0.40
CA ASN A 94 6.72 -11.32 -0.79
C ASN A 94 6.52 -12.16 -2.06
N LEU A 95 7.60 -12.49 -2.77
CA LEU A 95 7.54 -13.25 -4.00
C LEU A 95 7.77 -14.74 -3.75
N PHE A 96 6.80 -15.59 -4.06
CA PHE A 96 7.00 -17.04 -4.09
C PHE A 96 7.89 -17.43 -5.24
N ARG A 97 9.15 -17.78 -4.94
CA ARG A 97 10.16 -18.25 -5.90
C ARG A 97 10.29 -19.76 -5.84
N LEU A 98 10.44 -20.38 -6.98
CA LEU A 98 10.61 -21.83 -7.10
C LEU A 98 11.56 -22.17 -8.26
N LYS A 99 12.06 -23.41 -8.25
CA LYS A 99 12.89 -23.95 -9.34
C LYS A 99 12.21 -25.15 -9.98
N ASP A 100 12.34 -25.24 -11.30
CA ASP A 100 11.96 -26.46 -11.99
C ASP A 100 13.01 -27.58 -11.77
N ARG A 101 12.73 -28.76 -12.32
CA ARG A 101 13.66 -29.94 -12.21
C ARG A 101 15.01 -29.71 -12.88
N LYS A 102 15.13 -28.71 -13.75
CA LYS A 102 16.37 -28.37 -14.47
C LYS A 102 17.12 -27.23 -13.78
N GLY A 103 16.56 -26.67 -12.70
CA GLY A 103 17.16 -25.58 -11.95
C GLY A 103 16.80 -24.19 -12.48
N ASN A 104 15.89 -24.06 -13.45
CA ASN A 104 15.42 -22.77 -13.91
C ASN A 104 14.54 -22.10 -12.85
N ASP A 105 14.68 -20.80 -12.70
CA ASP A 105 13.91 -20.01 -11.76
C ASP A 105 12.54 -19.64 -12.31
N TYR A 106 11.53 -19.79 -11.47
CA TYR A 106 10.14 -19.39 -11.69
C TYR A 106 9.60 -18.66 -10.48
N LEU A 107 8.42 -18.05 -10.64
CA LEU A 107 7.65 -17.47 -9.56
C LEU A 107 6.17 -17.82 -9.72
N LEU A 108 5.42 -17.73 -8.61
CA LEU A 108 3.97 -17.66 -8.65
C LEU A 108 3.55 -16.20 -8.77
N GLY A 109 2.73 -15.87 -9.78
CA GLY A 109 2.43 -14.49 -10.14
C GLY A 109 1.73 -13.68 -9.04
N PRO A 110 2.36 -12.64 -8.48
CA PRO A 110 1.70 -11.69 -7.57
C PRO A 110 0.82 -10.69 -8.30
N THR A 111 1.10 -10.45 -9.56
CA THR A 111 0.45 -9.59 -10.55
C THR A 111 0.90 -10.02 -11.96
N HIS A 112 0.42 -9.39 -13.03
CA HIS A 112 0.74 -9.88 -14.40
C HIS A 112 1.05 -8.76 -15.40
N GLU A 113 1.44 -7.57 -14.97
CA GLU A 113 1.77 -6.45 -15.86
C GLU A 113 2.79 -6.85 -16.93
N GLU A 114 3.83 -7.59 -16.52
CA GLU A 114 4.88 -8.08 -17.40
C GLU A 114 4.34 -8.98 -18.49
N MET A 115 3.46 -9.91 -18.12
CA MET A 115 2.88 -10.88 -19.06
C MET A 115 1.98 -10.22 -20.08
N PHE A 116 1.13 -9.29 -19.64
CA PHE A 116 0.27 -8.51 -20.54
C PHE A 116 1.10 -7.69 -21.50
N THR A 117 2.11 -6.99 -20.99
CA THR A 117 3.00 -6.13 -21.81
C THR A 117 3.80 -6.97 -22.83
N GLN A 118 4.34 -8.11 -22.42
CA GLN A 118 5.07 -9.00 -23.34
C GLN A 118 4.17 -9.57 -24.44
N MET A 119 2.93 -9.95 -24.10
CA MET A 119 1.99 -10.47 -25.09
C MET A 119 1.63 -9.38 -26.10
N VAL A 120 1.23 -8.19 -25.63
CA VAL A 120 0.89 -7.07 -26.54
C VAL A 120 2.07 -6.69 -27.41
N LYS A 121 3.29 -6.63 -26.84
CA LYS A 121 4.53 -6.37 -27.63
C LYS A 121 4.79 -7.43 -28.70
N GLY A 122 4.40 -8.67 -28.46
CA GLY A 122 4.59 -9.79 -29.42
C GLY A 122 3.54 -9.82 -30.52
N GLU A 123 2.31 -9.42 -30.21
CA GLU A 123 1.16 -9.52 -31.11
C GLU A 123 0.89 -8.21 -31.90
N PHE A 124 1.17 -7.05 -31.31
CA PHE A 124 0.88 -5.75 -31.91
C PHE A 124 2.16 -5.09 -32.44
N SER A 125 2.09 -4.62 -33.68
CA SER A 125 3.21 -3.96 -34.35
C SER A 125 2.89 -2.54 -34.84
N SER A 126 1.64 -2.09 -34.70
CA SER A 126 1.18 -0.80 -35.18
C SER A 126 0.36 -0.07 -34.11
N TYR A 127 0.55 1.26 -33.99
CA TYR A 127 -0.31 2.12 -33.16
C TYR A 127 -1.80 2.08 -33.61
N ARG A 128 -2.08 1.61 -34.83
CA ARG A 128 -3.45 1.44 -35.35
C ARG A 128 -4.21 0.30 -34.68
N ASP A 129 -3.49 -0.60 -33.98
CA ASP A 129 -4.07 -1.70 -33.24
C ASP A 129 -4.57 -1.24 -31.85
N LEU A 130 -4.25 0.01 -31.47
CA LEU A 130 -4.64 0.66 -30.21
C LEU A 130 -5.87 1.55 -30.39
N PRO A 131 -6.70 1.76 -29.35
CA PRO A 131 -6.51 1.28 -27.99
C PRO A 131 -6.83 -0.20 -27.82
N LEU A 132 -6.15 -0.86 -26.88
CA LEU A 132 -6.44 -2.24 -26.48
C LEU A 132 -6.81 -2.26 -24.99
N TRP A 133 -7.89 -2.93 -24.64
CA TRP A 133 -8.37 -3.13 -23.28
C TRP A 133 -8.55 -4.60 -23.00
N ILE A 134 -7.74 -5.15 -22.12
CA ILE A 134 -7.74 -6.57 -21.78
C ILE A 134 -7.68 -6.78 -20.27
N TYR A 135 -8.32 -7.83 -19.78
CA TYR A 135 -8.33 -8.17 -18.37
C TYR A 135 -8.32 -9.68 -18.15
N GLN A 136 -8.02 -10.09 -16.94
CA GLN A 136 -8.20 -11.46 -16.50
C GLN A 136 -8.81 -11.52 -15.10
N ILE A 137 -9.35 -12.70 -14.76
CA ILE A 137 -9.69 -13.09 -13.40
C ILE A 137 -8.84 -14.32 -13.10
N GLN A 138 -7.83 -14.16 -12.25
CA GLN A 138 -6.79 -15.17 -12.04
C GLN A 138 -6.33 -15.20 -10.59
N THR A 139 -5.93 -16.37 -10.13
CA THR A 139 -5.29 -16.55 -8.83
C THR A 139 -3.95 -15.84 -8.79
N LYS A 140 -3.70 -15.15 -7.68
CA LYS A 140 -2.44 -14.46 -7.38
C LYS A 140 -1.86 -15.02 -6.09
N TYR A 141 -0.54 -14.88 -5.97
CA TYR A 141 0.22 -15.42 -4.86
C TYR A 141 1.16 -14.36 -4.30
N ARG A 142 1.08 -14.12 -2.99
CA ARG A 142 1.99 -13.23 -2.29
C ARG A 142 2.42 -13.90 -0.99
N ASP A 143 3.72 -14.05 -0.75
CA ASP A 143 4.21 -14.66 0.50
C ASP A 143 4.10 -13.67 1.66
N GLU A 144 2.86 -13.35 1.97
CA GLU A 144 2.50 -12.42 3.03
C GLU A 144 3.04 -12.91 4.39
N ALA A 145 3.92 -12.12 5.00
CA ALA A 145 4.57 -12.47 6.25
C ALA A 145 3.56 -12.61 7.41
N ARG A 146 2.48 -11.82 7.39
CA ARG A 146 1.45 -11.80 8.44
C ARG A 146 0.05 -11.80 7.82
N PRO A 147 -0.41 -12.96 7.29
CA PRO A 147 -1.79 -13.09 6.82
C PRO A 147 -2.75 -12.82 7.97
N ARG A 148 -3.80 -12.02 7.73
CA ARG A 148 -4.74 -11.60 8.76
C ARG A 148 -6.13 -11.34 8.20
N ALA A 149 -7.11 -11.16 9.08
CA ALA A 149 -8.49 -10.87 8.72
C ALA A 149 -9.13 -11.91 7.77
N GLY A 150 -8.74 -13.19 7.89
CA GLY A 150 -9.27 -14.28 7.09
C GLY A 150 -8.94 -14.15 5.61
N ILE A 151 -9.96 -14.07 4.76
CA ILE A 151 -9.79 -13.97 3.29
C ILE A 151 -9.42 -12.57 2.82
N LEU A 152 -9.39 -11.54 3.69
CA LEU A 152 -9.08 -10.17 3.29
C LEU A 152 -7.59 -9.98 2.97
N ARG A 153 -6.71 -10.67 3.72
CA ARG A 153 -5.27 -10.62 3.48
C ARG A 153 -4.64 -12.00 3.56
N GLY A 154 -4.66 -12.67 2.42
CA GLY A 154 -4.18 -14.06 2.25
C GLY A 154 -2.93 -14.14 1.38
N ARG A 155 -2.38 -15.36 1.30
CA ARG A 155 -1.24 -15.71 0.45
C ARG A 155 -1.65 -16.17 -0.94
N GLU A 156 -2.87 -16.68 -1.06
CA GLU A 156 -3.50 -17.10 -2.31
C GLU A 156 -4.89 -16.46 -2.39
N PHE A 157 -5.14 -15.73 -3.46
CA PHE A 157 -6.42 -15.02 -3.67
C PHE A 157 -6.66 -14.83 -5.17
N VAL A 158 -7.91 -14.57 -5.54
CA VAL A 158 -8.26 -14.27 -6.93
C VAL A 158 -8.36 -12.76 -7.10
N MET A 159 -7.76 -12.27 -8.18
CA MET A 159 -7.77 -10.86 -8.56
C MET A 159 -8.37 -10.72 -9.97
N LYS A 160 -9.20 -9.70 -10.17
CA LYS A 160 -9.41 -9.15 -11.49
C LYS A 160 -8.33 -8.09 -11.70
N ASP A 161 -7.45 -8.31 -12.63
CA ASP A 161 -6.48 -7.34 -13.09
C ASP A 161 -6.75 -6.98 -14.57
N SER A 162 -6.66 -5.70 -14.88
CA SER A 162 -7.04 -5.16 -16.17
C SER A 162 -6.05 -4.09 -16.60
N TYR A 163 -5.73 -4.09 -17.89
CA TYR A 163 -4.69 -3.27 -18.48
C TYR A 163 -5.19 -2.61 -19.76
N SER A 164 -4.83 -1.36 -19.95
CA SER A 164 -5.07 -0.63 -21.19
C SER A 164 -3.75 -0.24 -21.83
N PHE A 165 -3.77 -0.21 -23.16
CA PHE A 165 -2.67 0.24 -23.99
C PHE A 165 -3.23 1.27 -24.94
N ASP A 166 -2.75 2.50 -24.86
CA ASP A 166 -3.30 3.67 -25.52
C ASP A 166 -2.23 4.37 -26.38
N VAL A 167 -2.65 5.18 -27.32
CA VAL A 167 -1.74 5.87 -28.25
C VAL A 167 -1.10 7.09 -27.59
N ASP A 168 -1.86 7.77 -26.71
CA ASP A 168 -1.48 9.02 -26.07
C ASP A 168 -2.14 9.19 -24.70
N ASP A 169 -1.79 10.27 -24.01
CA ASP A 169 -2.30 10.59 -22.67
C ASP A 169 -3.84 10.82 -22.66
N ALA A 170 -4.41 11.32 -23.73
CA ALA A 170 -5.86 11.50 -23.82
C ALA A 170 -6.59 10.14 -23.92
N GLY A 171 -6.03 9.20 -24.66
CA GLY A 171 -6.47 7.81 -24.71
C GLY A 171 -6.33 7.13 -23.34
N LEU A 172 -5.20 7.31 -22.66
CA LEU A 172 -4.97 6.79 -21.32
C LEU A 172 -6.01 7.33 -20.31
N GLU A 173 -6.29 8.63 -20.32
CA GLU A 173 -7.31 9.22 -19.44
C GLU A 173 -8.71 8.66 -19.74
N PHE A 174 -9.04 8.47 -21.01
CA PHE A 174 -10.29 7.83 -21.40
C PHE A 174 -10.38 6.39 -20.88
N SER A 175 -9.34 5.59 -21.07
CA SER A 175 -9.26 4.21 -20.59
C SER A 175 -9.32 4.11 -19.07
N TYR A 176 -8.66 5.03 -18.37
CA TYR A 176 -8.71 5.12 -16.90
C TYR A 176 -10.14 5.35 -16.41
N ASN A 177 -10.84 6.31 -17.00
CA ASN A 177 -12.23 6.61 -16.64
C ASN A 177 -13.17 5.44 -16.96
N ARG A 178 -12.93 4.70 -18.06
CA ARG A 178 -13.68 3.47 -18.36
C ARG A 178 -13.51 2.39 -17.28
N HIS A 179 -12.29 2.17 -16.79
CA HIS A 179 -12.06 1.27 -15.65
C HIS A 179 -12.80 1.74 -14.41
N ARG A 180 -12.70 3.05 -14.11
CA ARG A 180 -13.36 3.66 -12.96
C ARG A 180 -14.86 3.47 -12.99
N ASP A 181 -15.50 3.70 -14.15
CA ASP A 181 -16.94 3.52 -14.32
C ASP A 181 -17.38 2.05 -14.18
N ALA A 182 -16.57 1.12 -14.70
CA ALA A 182 -16.80 -0.32 -14.51
C ALA A 182 -16.75 -0.71 -13.03
N TYR A 183 -15.81 -0.14 -12.25
CA TYR A 183 -15.72 -0.38 -10.80
C TYR A 183 -16.90 0.22 -10.05
N VAL A 184 -17.31 1.45 -10.37
CA VAL A 184 -18.52 2.08 -9.82
C VAL A 184 -19.74 1.19 -10.02
N SER A 185 -19.94 0.70 -11.25
CA SER A 185 -21.06 -0.20 -11.59
C SER A 185 -20.96 -1.52 -10.83
N THR A 186 -19.77 -2.10 -10.73
CA THR A 186 -19.51 -3.34 -9.99
C THR A 186 -19.90 -3.21 -8.52
N PHE A 187 -19.38 -2.21 -7.82
CA PHE A 187 -19.66 -2.02 -6.38
C PHE A 187 -21.11 -1.63 -6.12
N LYS A 188 -21.73 -0.86 -7.02
CA LYS A 188 -23.17 -0.57 -6.94
C LYS A 188 -24.02 -1.83 -7.03
N ARG A 189 -23.70 -2.75 -7.96
CA ARG A 189 -24.39 -4.05 -8.08
C ARG A 189 -24.17 -4.95 -6.88
N MET A 190 -22.99 -4.92 -6.29
CA MET A 190 -22.67 -5.63 -5.06
C MET A 190 -23.28 -4.98 -3.80
N LYS A 191 -23.89 -3.79 -3.92
CA LYS A 191 -24.44 -3.00 -2.81
C LYS A 191 -23.41 -2.71 -1.72
N VAL A 192 -22.17 -2.45 -2.11
CA VAL A 192 -21.10 -2.01 -1.22
C VAL A 192 -21.05 -0.48 -1.23
N ASP A 193 -21.21 0.11 -0.05
CA ASP A 193 -21.00 1.54 0.13
C ASP A 193 -19.50 1.82 0.22
N TYR A 194 -19.02 2.78 -0.58
CA TYR A 194 -17.59 3.10 -0.67
C TYR A 194 -17.37 4.61 -0.88
N VAL A 195 -16.14 5.03 -0.63
CA VAL A 195 -15.61 6.35 -0.99
C VAL A 195 -14.45 6.14 -1.95
N ILE A 196 -14.39 6.93 -3.03
CA ILE A 196 -13.22 6.94 -3.91
C ILE A 196 -12.24 7.96 -3.34
N VAL A 197 -11.03 7.52 -3.05
CA VAL A 197 -9.98 8.33 -2.46
C VAL A 197 -8.77 8.41 -3.39
N SER A 198 -8.10 9.56 -3.40
CA SER A 198 -6.78 9.65 -4.02
C SER A 198 -5.79 8.83 -3.20
N ALA A 199 -4.95 8.07 -3.89
CA ALA A 199 -3.96 7.18 -3.30
C ALA A 199 -2.58 7.38 -3.90
N MET A 200 -1.55 6.81 -3.26
CA MET A 200 -0.19 6.75 -3.80
C MET A 200 -0.03 5.55 -4.71
N ALA A 201 0.60 5.73 -5.88
CA ALA A 201 0.83 4.63 -6.81
C ALA A 201 1.88 3.61 -6.30
N GLY A 202 2.77 4.01 -5.37
CA GLY A 202 3.81 3.16 -4.80
C GLY A 202 4.74 2.56 -5.85
N ALA A 203 5.20 1.35 -5.61
CA ALA A 203 6.07 0.59 -6.53
C ALA A 203 5.42 0.25 -7.89
N MET A 204 4.11 0.43 -8.03
CA MET A 204 3.43 0.26 -9.31
C MET A 204 3.71 1.41 -10.28
N GLY A 205 4.17 2.56 -9.77
CA GLY A 205 4.45 3.75 -10.56
C GLY A 205 3.21 4.48 -11.05
N GLY A 206 3.40 5.57 -11.80
CA GLY A 206 2.33 6.40 -12.34
C GLY A 206 2.07 7.66 -11.52
N SER A 207 1.40 8.62 -12.16
CA SER A 207 1.13 9.96 -11.61
C SER A 207 -0.22 10.05 -10.89
N ARG A 208 -1.10 9.06 -11.05
CA ARG A 208 -2.45 9.04 -10.49
C ARG A 208 -2.81 7.65 -10.00
N SER A 209 -3.40 7.59 -8.82
CA SER A 209 -3.98 6.37 -8.26
C SER A 209 -5.24 6.72 -7.48
N GLU A 210 -6.23 5.85 -7.53
CA GLU A 210 -7.48 5.93 -6.77
C GLU A 210 -7.76 4.58 -6.10
N GLU A 211 -8.37 4.62 -4.92
CA GLU A 211 -8.85 3.44 -4.22
C GLU A 211 -10.33 3.57 -3.88
N PHE A 212 -11.03 2.45 -3.95
CA PHE A 212 -12.44 2.34 -3.55
C PHE A 212 -12.47 1.74 -2.15
N LEU A 213 -12.65 2.59 -1.13
CA LEU A 213 -12.59 2.20 0.27
C LEU A 213 -13.98 2.09 0.89
N ALA A 214 -14.31 0.92 1.42
CA ALA A 214 -15.51 0.72 2.23
C ALA A 214 -15.21 1.09 3.70
N ASN A 215 -16.11 1.84 4.34
CA ASN A 215 -15.99 2.17 5.75
C ASN A 215 -16.05 0.92 6.63
N SER A 216 -15.04 0.71 7.45
CA SER A 216 -14.99 -0.40 8.40
C SER A 216 -14.13 -0.04 9.62
N PRO A 217 -14.56 -0.37 10.83
CA PRO A 217 -13.71 -0.23 12.02
C PRO A 217 -12.56 -1.25 12.05
N PHE A 218 -12.57 -2.23 11.15
CA PHE A 218 -11.55 -3.29 11.02
C PHE A 218 -10.69 -3.10 9.78
N GLY A 219 -10.79 -1.93 9.10
CA GLY A 219 -9.96 -1.59 7.95
C GLY A 219 -8.51 -1.34 8.33
N GLU A 220 -7.62 -1.47 7.35
CA GLU A 220 -6.18 -1.26 7.52
C GLU A 220 -5.76 0.17 7.16
N ASP A 221 -6.49 0.81 6.25
CA ASP A 221 -6.18 2.14 5.75
C ASP A 221 -7.05 3.21 6.38
N THR A 222 -6.48 4.39 6.52
CA THR A 222 -7.19 5.57 7.02
C THR A 222 -7.26 6.62 5.92
N TYR A 223 -8.44 7.18 5.70
CA TYR A 223 -8.62 8.27 4.76
C TYR A 223 -9.26 9.48 5.41
N VAL A 224 -9.08 10.63 4.80
CA VAL A 224 -9.76 11.88 5.14
C VAL A 224 -10.74 12.25 4.04
N ARG A 225 -11.87 12.82 4.43
CA ARG A 225 -12.84 13.41 3.48
C ARG A 225 -13.31 14.77 3.94
N CYS A 226 -13.69 15.59 3.00
CA CYS A 226 -14.28 16.91 3.21
C CYS A 226 -15.70 16.96 2.64
N ASP A 227 -16.57 17.77 3.18
CA ASP A 227 -17.91 18.03 2.64
C ASP A 227 -17.88 18.66 1.25
N CYS A 228 -16.73 19.22 0.84
CA CYS A 228 -16.48 19.69 -0.52
C CYS A 228 -16.36 18.60 -1.57
N GLY A 229 -16.40 17.30 -1.18
CA GLY A 229 -16.23 16.14 -2.05
C GLY A 229 -14.79 15.62 -2.16
N PHE A 230 -13.80 16.31 -1.57
CA PHE A 230 -12.43 15.82 -1.52
C PHE A 230 -12.31 14.60 -0.62
N ALA A 231 -11.59 13.57 -1.08
CA ALA A 231 -11.21 12.42 -0.27
C ALA A 231 -9.83 11.90 -0.69
N ALA A 232 -8.99 11.56 0.27
CA ALA A 232 -7.65 11.01 0.02
C ALA A 232 -7.24 10.09 1.17
N ASN A 233 -6.45 9.05 0.85
CA ASN A 233 -5.67 8.33 1.86
C ASN A 233 -4.75 9.30 2.58
N VAL A 234 -4.51 9.05 3.85
CA VAL A 234 -3.62 9.91 4.67
C VAL A 234 -2.26 10.06 4.00
N GLU A 235 -1.75 9.01 3.39
CA GLU A 235 -0.46 8.98 2.69
C GLU A 235 -0.44 9.88 1.44
N ALA A 236 -1.56 9.96 0.71
CA ALA A 236 -1.72 10.78 -0.49
C ALA A 236 -2.21 12.21 -0.20
N LEU A 237 -2.41 12.55 1.08
CA LEU A 237 -2.91 13.86 1.46
C LEU A 237 -1.83 14.93 1.30
N HIS A 238 -1.98 15.79 0.29
CA HIS A 238 -1.17 17.00 0.13
C HIS A 238 -1.88 18.18 0.79
N ILE A 239 -1.39 18.58 1.96
CA ILE A 239 -1.82 19.82 2.61
C ILE A 239 -0.88 20.93 2.10
N GLN A 240 -1.42 21.88 1.36
CA GLN A 240 -0.70 23.14 1.16
C GLN A 240 -0.61 23.82 2.53
N LEU A 241 0.58 23.82 3.10
CA LEU A 241 0.84 24.68 4.25
C LEU A 241 0.52 26.10 3.79
N ALA A 242 -0.46 26.75 4.44
CA ALA A 242 -0.60 28.19 4.30
C ALA A 242 0.79 28.78 4.50
N SER A 243 1.22 29.69 3.63
CA SER A 243 2.51 30.36 3.79
C SER A 243 2.53 30.90 5.20
N PHE A 244 3.24 30.24 6.10
CA PHE A 244 3.50 30.77 7.41
C PHE A 244 4.36 32.02 7.16
N ALA A 245 3.76 33.20 7.23
CA ALA A 245 4.52 34.37 7.55
C ALA A 245 5.34 34.02 8.80
N PRO A 246 6.66 34.10 8.75
CA PRO A 246 7.47 33.74 9.91
C PRO A 246 6.89 34.46 11.11
N ARG A 247 6.44 33.73 12.12
CA ARG A 247 5.95 34.32 13.39
C ARG A 247 7.09 35.00 14.16
N ILE A 248 8.30 34.84 13.66
CA ILE A 248 9.49 35.51 14.15
C ILE A 248 9.55 36.85 13.44
N ASN A 249 9.35 37.92 14.20
CA ASN A 249 9.73 39.24 13.74
C ASN A 249 11.25 39.21 13.59
N LEU A 250 11.76 39.06 12.35
CA LEU A 250 13.18 39.01 12.04
C LEU A 250 13.93 40.29 12.42
N GLU A 251 13.21 41.33 12.84
CA GLU A 251 13.76 42.56 13.41
C GLU A 251 14.22 42.37 14.87
N THR A 252 13.82 41.31 15.54
CA THR A 252 14.31 40.98 16.88
C THR A 252 15.57 40.14 16.75
N GLU A 253 16.72 40.67 17.19
CA GLU A 253 17.96 39.88 17.26
C GLU A 253 17.71 38.63 18.13
N LEU A 254 17.78 37.45 17.50
CA LEU A 254 17.73 36.20 18.25
C LEU A 254 19.03 36.09 19.08
N PRO A 255 18.96 35.63 20.32
CA PRO A 255 20.15 35.36 21.11
C PRO A 255 21.07 34.37 20.37
N ALA A 256 22.38 34.54 20.52
CA ALA A 256 23.35 33.62 19.91
C ALA A 256 23.08 32.20 20.39
N SER A 257 23.14 31.25 19.46
CA SER A 257 23.02 29.84 19.83
C SER A 257 24.17 29.38 20.71
N HIS A 258 23.92 28.59 21.72
CA HIS A 258 24.90 28.01 22.62
C HIS A 258 24.55 26.55 22.91
N ALA A 259 25.56 25.79 23.33
CA ALA A 259 25.38 24.40 23.70
C ALA A 259 24.97 24.28 25.19
N GLU A 260 23.96 23.50 25.47
CA GLU A 260 23.49 23.19 26.82
C GLU A 260 23.71 21.72 27.15
N GLN A 261 24.08 21.45 28.40
CA GLN A 261 24.17 20.10 28.92
C GLN A 261 22.77 19.60 29.30
N THR A 262 22.34 18.49 28.67
CA THR A 262 21.03 17.90 28.89
C THR A 262 21.16 16.44 29.37
N PRO A 263 21.71 16.19 30.57
CA PRO A 263 21.96 14.84 31.07
C PRO A 263 20.63 14.10 31.27
N GLU A 264 20.66 12.79 31.01
CA GLU A 264 19.52 11.87 31.22
C GLU A 264 18.25 12.25 30.45
N THR A 265 18.41 12.88 29.26
CA THR A 265 17.27 13.26 28.41
C THR A 265 17.22 12.46 27.09
N PRO A 266 17.02 11.13 27.16
CA PRO A 266 17.00 10.29 25.94
C PRO A 266 15.73 10.47 25.09
N THR A 267 14.73 11.18 25.61
CA THR A 267 13.45 11.42 24.91
C THR A 267 13.10 12.90 24.89
N ILE A 268 12.27 13.30 23.93
CA ILE A 268 11.70 14.67 23.88
C ILE A 268 10.98 15.03 25.18
N ALA A 269 10.22 14.10 25.77
CA ALA A 269 9.52 14.34 27.03
C ALA A 269 10.49 14.64 28.18
N SER A 270 11.57 13.87 28.32
CA SER A 270 12.58 14.13 29.37
C SER A 270 13.34 15.44 29.12
N LEU A 271 13.63 15.78 27.85
CA LEU A 271 14.22 17.07 27.49
C LEU A 271 13.31 18.25 27.88
N VAL A 272 12.03 18.17 27.54
CA VAL A 272 11.02 19.18 27.88
C VAL A 272 10.91 19.37 29.41
N ASN A 273 10.87 18.27 30.17
CA ASN A 273 10.85 18.32 31.64
C ASN A 273 12.08 19.03 32.19
N LEU A 274 13.28 18.61 31.77
CA LEU A 274 14.53 19.25 32.18
C LEU A 274 14.52 20.75 31.88
N SER A 275 14.05 21.14 30.68
CA SER A 275 14.02 22.54 30.28
C SER A 275 13.02 23.37 31.09
N ASN A 276 11.96 22.76 31.61
CA ASN A 276 10.99 23.41 32.47
C ASN A 276 11.46 23.50 33.94
N ASP A 277 12.26 22.52 34.40
CA ASP A 277 12.75 22.45 35.78
C ASP A 277 13.99 23.34 36.00
N ARG A 278 14.74 23.63 34.96
CA ARG A 278 15.94 24.48 35.01
C ARG A 278 15.55 25.94 34.85
N ALA A 279 15.79 26.74 35.90
CA ALA A 279 15.46 28.15 35.90
C ALA A 279 16.17 29.01 34.83
N ASP A 280 17.38 28.57 34.39
CA ASP A 280 18.19 29.23 33.35
C ASP A 280 17.71 28.93 31.92
N LEU A 281 16.93 27.87 31.76
CA LEU A 281 16.29 27.49 30.47
C LEU A 281 14.80 27.84 30.43
N ALA A 282 14.22 28.24 31.56
CA ALA A 282 12.82 28.53 31.65
C ALA A 282 12.40 29.68 30.73
N ARG A 283 11.30 29.52 30.03
CA ARG A 283 10.69 30.59 29.23
C ARG A 283 9.91 31.56 30.12
N ALA A 284 9.98 32.82 29.75
CA ALA A 284 9.25 33.88 30.52
C ALA A 284 7.75 33.90 30.23
N ASP A 285 7.32 33.41 29.08
CA ASP A 285 5.95 33.50 28.55
C ASP A 285 5.10 32.25 28.81
N ARG A 286 5.71 31.07 28.81
CA ARG A 286 5.02 29.79 29.00
C ARG A 286 6.01 28.65 29.25
N LEU A 287 5.51 27.47 29.61
CA LEU A 287 6.32 26.27 29.67
C LEU A 287 6.74 25.77 28.29
N TRP A 288 7.89 25.12 28.22
CA TRP A 288 8.31 24.33 27.06
C TRP A 288 7.34 23.18 26.81
N ASN A 289 7.08 22.88 25.55
CA ASN A 289 6.37 21.68 25.13
C ASN A 289 7.14 20.99 24.00
N ALA A 290 6.69 19.79 23.60
CA ALA A 290 7.39 19.00 22.60
C ALA A 290 7.53 19.71 21.24
N ALA A 291 6.53 20.53 20.84
CA ALA A 291 6.59 21.29 19.59
C ALA A 291 7.65 22.40 19.58
N ASP A 292 8.17 22.79 20.73
CA ASP A 292 9.25 23.78 20.85
C ASP A 292 10.66 23.19 20.65
N THR A 293 10.75 21.88 20.56
CA THR A 293 12.01 21.15 20.36
C THR A 293 12.19 20.74 18.91
N LEU A 294 13.43 20.57 18.46
CA LEU A 294 13.78 20.03 17.14
C LEU A 294 14.25 18.57 17.31
N LYS A 295 13.55 17.66 16.67
CA LYS A 295 13.94 16.26 16.54
C LYS A 295 14.57 16.04 15.16
N ASN A 296 15.78 15.50 15.11
CA ASN A 296 16.44 15.11 13.87
C ASN A 296 16.35 13.60 13.67
N ILE A 297 15.86 13.19 12.53
CA ILE A 297 15.87 11.79 12.09
C ILE A 297 16.96 11.66 11.03
N LEU A 298 17.91 10.76 11.28
CA LEU A 298 19.05 10.52 10.39
C LEU A 298 18.83 9.23 9.62
N LEU A 299 18.99 9.31 8.31
CA LEU A 299 18.82 8.22 7.36
C LEU A 299 20.01 8.16 6.41
N ILE A 300 20.33 6.98 5.92
CA ILE A 300 21.15 6.79 4.72
C ILE A 300 20.21 6.55 3.53
N VAL A 301 20.40 7.33 2.48
CA VAL A 301 19.66 7.18 1.21
C VAL A 301 20.60 6.53 0.20
N THR A 302 20.16 5.41 -0.36
CA THR A 302 20.84 4.71 -1.45
C THR A 302 20.25 5.16 -2.78
N ASN A 303 21.08 5.71 -3.64
CA ASN A 303 20.73 6.15 -4.99
C ASN A 303 20.66 4.97 -5.97
N ALA A 304 20.07 5.17 -7.15
CA ALA A 304 19.94 4.14 -8.19
C ALA A 304 21.30 3.58 -8.70
N ASP A 305 22.37 4.35 -8.57
CA ASP A 305 23.74 3.96 -8.92
C ASP A 305 24.46 3.20 -7.79
N GLY A 306 23.78 2.96 -6.67
CA GLY A 306 24.32 2.31 -5.48
C GLY A 306 25.14 3.22 -4.56
N SER A 307 25.28 4.52 -4.87
CA SER A 307 25.90 5.47 -3.96
C SER A 307 25.01 5.76 -2.75
N GLU A 308 25.63 5.98 -1.60
CA GLU A 308 24.92 6.30 -0.36
C GLU A 308 25.21 7.75 0.07
N GLU A 309 24.16 8.43 0.57
CA GLU A 309 24.27 9.78 1.12
C GLU A 309 23.48 9.93 2.41
N PRO A 310 23.95 10.72 3.40
CA PRO A 310 23.19 10.97 4.61
C PRO A 310 22.05 11.97 4.36
N LEU A 311 20.90 11.71 4.92
CA LEU A 311 19.73 12.59 4.94
C LEU A 311 19.34 12.87 6.38
N ALA A 312 19.30 14.15 6.77
CA ALA A 312 18.79 14.60 8.06
C ALA A 312 17.44 15.28 7.86
N ILE A 313 16.41 14.82 8.59
CA ILE A 313 15.07 15.39 8.56
C ILE A 313 14.77 16.00 9.92
N GLY A 314 14.68 17.33 9.96
CA GLY A 314 14.31 18.08 11.17
C GLY A 314 12.79 18.18 11.31
N LEU A 315 12.27 17.80 12.47
CA LEU A 315 10.85 17.88 12.81
C LEU A 315 10.65 18.54 14.17
N PRO A 316 9.52 19.25 14.42
CA PRO A 316 9.12 19.54 15.79
C PRO A 316 9.03 18.25 16.60
N GLY A 317 9.38 18.30 17.89
CA GLY A 317 9.46 17.09 18.71
C GLY A 317 8.13 16.37 18.97
N ASP A 318 7.00 17.04 18.73
CA ASP A 318 5.64 16.46 18.80
C ASP A 318 5.20 15.79 17.48
N ARG A 319 6.08 15.76 16.46
CA ARG A 319 5.77 15.20 15.13
C ARG A 319 6.53 13.90 14.90
N GLU A 320 5.91 13.03 14.14
CA GLU A 320 6.53 11.82 13.61
C GLU A 320 6.60 11.91 12.08
N ILE A 321 7.59 11.21 11.52
CA ILE A 321 7.69 11.08 10.08
C ILE A 321 6.71 9.99 9.60
N ASP A 322 5.97 10.31 8.55
CA ASP A 322 5.22 9.30 7.83
C ASP A 322 6.18 8.57 6.88
N THR A 323 6.57 7.35 7.25
CA THR A 323 7.57 6.55 6.53
C THR A 323 7.12 6.24 5.10
N ARG A 324 5.84 5.96 4.86
CA ARG A 324 5.32 5.68 3.52
C ARG A 324 5.38 6.90 2.61
N ARG A 325 5.07 8.08 3.15
CA ARG A 325 5.22 9.35 2.41
C ARG A 325 6.67 9.67 2.11
N LEU A 326 7.57 9.38 3.04
CA LEU A 326 9.00 9.55 2.84
C LEU A 326 9.51 8.61 1.74
N GLU A 327 9.16 7.32 1.82
CA GLU A 327 9.50 6.33 0.80
C GLU A 327 9.01 6.75 -0.58
N ALA A 328 7.76 7.19 -0.68
CA ALA A 328 7.19 7.69 -1.93
C ALA A 328 7.91 8.95 -2.46
N ALA A 329 8.31 9.87 -1.58
CA ALA A 329 9.04 11.08 -1.96
C ALA A 329 10.49 10.80 -2.38
N LEU A 330 11.07 9.73 -1.87
CA LEU A 330 12.43 9.32 -2.21
C LEU A 330 12.50 8.40 -3.43
N TYR A 331 11.43 7.71 -3.78
CA TYR A 331 11.41 6.76 -4.90
C TYR A 331 12.06 7.34 -6.18
N PRO A 332 12.95 6.61 -6.90
CA PRO A 332 13.33 5.21 -6.71
C PRO A 332 14.45 4.97 -5.67
N ARG A 333 14.89 5.99 -4.94
CA ARG A 333 15.91 5.86 -3.90
C ARG A 333 15.31 5.17 -2.66
N VAL A 334 16.16 4.44 -1.93
CA VAL A 334 15.77 3.70 -0.72
C VAL A 334 16.44 4.31 0.49
N ALA A 335 15.70 4.46 1.59
CA ALA A 335 16.25 4.98 2.84
C ALA A 335 16.27 3.91 3.93
N ARG A 336 17.34 3.90 4.72
CA ARG A 336 17.47 3.11 5.94
C ARG A 336 17.84 4.01 7.13
N PRO A 337 17.49 3.65 8.36
CA PRO A 337 17.97 4.36 9.53
C PRO A 337 19.50 4.34 9.64
N PHE A 338 20.06 5.38 10.26
CA PHE A 338 21.48 5.41 10.64
C PHE A 338 21.78 4.30 11.65
N GLU A 339 22.89 3.63 11.43
CA GLU A 339 23.49 2.66 12.35
C GLU A 339 24.75 3.24 13.00
N GLU A 340 25.33 2.54 13.98
CA GLU A 340 26.54 2.98 14.70
C GLU A 340 27.73 3.23 13.73
N ALA A 341 27.85 2.40 12.71
CA ALA A 341 28.90 2.51 11.71
C ALA A 341 28.78 3.79 10.84
N ASP A 342 27.56 4.25 10.60
CA ASP A 342 27.32 5.44 9.79
C ASP A 342 27.78 6.72 10.50
N PHE A 343 27.64 6.79 11.84
CA PHE A 343 28.16 7.91 12.61
C PHE A 343 29.70 7.99 12.53
N ALA A 344 30.39 6.85 12.48
CA ALA A 344 31.85 6.82 12.30
C ALA A 344 32.27 7.32 10.89
N ALA A 345 31.45 7.03 9.88
CA ALA A 345 31.69 7.50 8.50
C ALA A 345 31.34 8.99 8.30
N HIS A 346 30.47 9.55 9.14
CA HIS A 346 29.98 10.92 9.07
C HIS A 346 30.23 11.69 10.39
N PRO A 347 31.48 11.98 10.75
CA PRO A 347 31.85 12.57 12.05
C PRO A 347 31.31 13.99 12.29
N ALA A 348 30.79 14.65 11.27
CA ALA A 348 30.06 15.91 11.41
C ALA A 348 28.67 15.76 12.01
N LEU A 349 28.10 14.55 12.01
CA LEU A 349 26.80 14.23 12.59
C LEU A 349 27.03 13.62 13.97
N ILE A 350 26.69 14.36 14.99
CA ILE A 350 26.85 13.94 16.38
C ILE A 350 25.58 13.16 16.80
N LYS A 351 25.77 12.01 17.45
CA LYS A 351 24.69 11.19 18.00
C LYS A 351 24.04 11.88 19.19
#